data_d7b32ab9886006d08d1759ad162e6a15
#
_entry.id   d7b32ab9886006d08d1759ad162e6a15
#
_cell.length_a   1.000
_cell.length_b   1.000
_cell.length_c   1.000
_cell.angle_alpha   90.00
_cell.angle_beta   90.00
_cell.angle_gamma   90.00
#
_symmetry.space_group_name_H-M   'P 1'
#
loop_
_entity.id
_entity.type
_entity.pdbx_description
1 polymer ?
#
loop_
_entity_poly.entity_id
_entity_poly.type
_entity_poly.pdbx_seq_one_letter_code
_entity_poly.pdbx_strand_id
1 'polypeptide(L)'
;TFGIKIRNEDVAAFCREHGKRFIGFAGVDPHKGYKAIDDLKRAVNDLGLRGLNLQCFEHCIPINDKKFYPLYAKCIELDIPVGIHASINFSTKTLMEYGRPLALDEVMVHFPELKAVAIPPGWPWVQELIGVAWRHKNVSIGLTPVRPKYLETPESGYGPLVQYGNSLLQDRMIFGTSYPLQPIQRTIDETRALSLKPEVQHKWMYANAARLLGLEA
;
A
#
# COMPACT_ATOMS: atom_id res chain seq x y z
N THR A 1 11.58 2.67 12.76
CA THR A 1 11.89 3.78 13.67
C THR A 1 11.23 3.66 15.04
N PHE A 2 10.23 2.82 15.20
CA PHE A 2 9.64 2.49 16.52
C PHE A 2 10.39 1.36 17.24
N GLY A 3 11.45 0.78 16.64
CA GLY A 3 12.22 -0.32 17.20
C GLY A 3 11.45 -1.64 17.30
N ILE A 4 10.22 -1.68 16.80
CA ILE A 4 9.38 -2.88 16.80
C ILE A 4 9.73 -3.73 15.59
N LYS A 5 10.07 -5.00 15.85
CA LYS A 5 10.28 -6.00 14.80
C LYS A 5 9.19 -7.06 14.91
N ILE A 6 8.33 -7.13 13.90
CA ILE A 6 7.33 -8.19 13.76
C ILE A 6 7.90 -9.20 12.77
N ARG A 7 8.03 -10.47 13.18
CA ARG A 7 8.55 -11.52 12.32
C ARG A 7 7.45 -12.02 11.39
N ASN A 8 7.83 -12.46 10.20
CA ASN A 8 6.89 -13.05 9.24
C ASN A 8 6.18 -14.28 9.82
N GLU A 9 6.86 -15.05 10.67
CA GLU A 9 6.28 -16.20 11.39
C GLU A 9 5.15 -15.79 12.32
N ASP A 10 5.27 -14.66 13.01
CA ASP A 10 4.24 -14.15 13.93
C ASP A 10 2.99 -13.70 13.15
N VAL A 11 3.19 -13.02 12.00
CA VAL A 11 2.10 -12.65 11.09
C VAL A 11 1.40 -13.89 10.55
N ALA A 12 2.16 -14.88 10.11
CA ALA A 12 1.61 -16.13 9.58
C ALA A 12 0.85 -16.94 10.65
N ALA A 13 1.37 -16.98 11.89
CA ALA A 13 0.70 -17.63 13.01
C ALA A 13 -0.66 -16.96 13.31
N PHE A 14 -0.69 -15.64 13.38
CA PHE A 14 -1.91 -14.87 13.54
C PHE A 14 -2.94 -15.15 12.44
N CYS A 15 -2.51 -15.16 11.17
CA CYS A 15 -3.41 -15.45 10.05
C CYS A 15 -3.98 -16.88 10.12
N ARG A 16 -3.16 -17.87 10.51
CA ARG A 16 -3.65 -19.25 10.70
C ARG A 16 -4.65 -19.39 11.83
N GLU A 17 -4.40 -18.73 12.96
CA GLU A 17 -5.29 -18.77 14.13
C GLU A 17 -6.66 -18.17 13.81
N HIS A 18 -6.72 -17.10 13.04
CA HIS A 18 -7.96 -16.39 12.71
C HIS A 18 -8.57 -16.79 11.35
N GLY A 19 -7.97 -17.76 10.66
CA GLY A 19 -8.48 -18.36 9.43
C GLY A 19 -8.54 -17.38 8.24
N LYS A 20 -9.47 -17.66 7.31
CA LYS A 20 -9.58 -16.92 6.04
C LYS A 20 -9.92 -15.44 6.16
N ARG A 21 -10.14 -14.90 7.35
CA ARG A 21 -10.47 -13.49 7.57
C ARG A 21 -9.27 -12.55 7.47
N PHE A 22 -8.05 -13.09 7.54
CA PHE A 22 -6.82 -12.30 7.52
C PHE A 22 -5.86 -12.79 6.44
N ILE A 23 -5.27 -11.84 5.74
CA ILE A 23 -4.23 -12.06 4.75
C ILE A 23 -2.99 -11.30 5.21
N GLY A 24 -1.90 -12.02 5.46
CA GLY A 24 -0.65 -11.43 5.93
C GLY A 24 0.23 -10.94 4.78
N PHE A 25 0.92 -9.85 5.03
CA PHE A 25 1.97 -9.31 4.16
C PHE A 25 3.34 -9.50 4.83
N ALA A 26 4.32 -9.87 4.02
CA ALA A 26 5.69 -10.05 4.48
C ALA A 26 6.41 -8.72 4.69
N GLY A 27 7.32 -8.68 5.65
CA GLY A 27 8.33 -7.64 5.77
C GLY A 27 9.71 -8.24 5.53
N VAL A 28 10.56 -7.58 4.73
CA VAL A 28 11.95 -7.99 4.50
C VAL A 28 12.88 -6.78 4.55
N ASP A 29 14.14 -7.01 4.89
CA ASP A 29 15.16 -5.97 4.94
C ASP A 29 15.96 -5.95 3.61
N PRO A 30 15.79 -4.92 2.75
CA PRO A 30 16.46 -4.86 1.45
C PRO A 30 17.98 -4.78 1.54
N HIS A 31 18.52 -4.35 2.68
CA HIS A 31 19.97 -4.27 2.89
C HIS A 31 20.64 -5.64 3.03
N LYS A 32 19.87 -6.72 3.20
CA LYS A 32 20.40 -8.09 3.25
C LYS A 32 20.71 -8.68 1.87
N GLY A 33 20.48 -7.93 0.78
CA GLY A 33 20.77 -8.39 -0.57
C GLY A 33 20.05 -9.69 -0.92
N TYR A 34 20.78 -10.72 -1.38
CA TYR A 34 20.20 -12.01 -1.79
C TYR A 34 19.34 -12.65 -0.67
N LYS A 35 19.76 -12.53 0.58
CA LYS A 35 19.00 -13.08 1.72
C LYS A 35 17.60 -12.47 1.85
N ALA A 36 17.41 -11.20 1.48
CA ALA A 36 16.08 -10.59 1.48
C ALA A 36 15.14 -11.27 0.47
N ILE A 37 15.67 -11.72 -0.66
CA ILE A 37 14.92 -12.46 -1.68
C ILE A 37 14.50 -13.83 -1.12
N ASP A 38 15.40 -14.55 -0.46
CA ASP A 38 15.10 -15.84 0.17
C ASP A 38 14.11 -15.69 1.31
N ASP A 39 14.25 -14.64 2.15
CA ASP A 39 13.30 -14.32 3.22
C ASP A 39 11.89 -14.07 2.64
N LEU A 40 11.77 -13.37 1.49
CA LEU A 40 10.50 -13.15 0.81
C LEU A 40 9.92 -14.46 0.23
N LYS A 41 10.72 -15.25 -0.47
CA LYS A 41 10.29 -16.56 -1.02
C LYS A 41 9.76 -17.46 0.08
N ARG A 42 10.47 -17.57 1.18
CA ARG A 42 10.05 -18.36 2.34
C ARG A 42 8.74 -17.81 2.94
N ALA A 43 8.61 -16.49 3.07
CA ALA A 43 7.40 -15.86 3.60
C ALA A 43 6.16 -16.20 2.78
N VAL A 44 6.29 -16.25 1.45
CA VAL A 44 5.17 -16.57 0.56
C VAL A 44 4.94 -18.10 0.48
N ASN A 45 5.97 -18.88 0.16
CA ASN A 45 5.82 -20.30 -0.16
C ASN A 45 5.60 -21.16 1.09
N ASP A 46 6.32 -20.88 2.20
CA ASP A 46 6.29 -21.72 3.39
C ASP A 46 5.34 -21.18 4.46
N LEU A 47 5.22 -19.83 4.57
CA LEU A 47 4.39 -19.20 5.60
C LEU A 47 3.00 -18.78 5.10
N GLY A 48 2.77 -18.78 3.77
CA GLY A 48 1.48 -18.46 3.16
C GLY A 48 1.13 -16.97 3.17
N LEU A 49 2.13 -16.06 3.28
CA LEU A 49 1.90 -14.63 3.18
C LEU A 49 1.65 -14.25 1.71
N ARG A 50 0.78 -13.28 1.46
CA ARG A 50 0.26 -12.99 0.12
C ARG A 50 0.58 -11.59 -0.40
N GLY A 51 1.61 -10.96 0.12
CA GLY A 51 2.09 -9.66 -0.32
C GLY A 51 3.36 -9.26 0.40
N LEU A 52 4.00 -8.20 -0.07
CA LEU A 52 5.16 -7.57 0.55
C LEU A 52 4.78 -6.17 1.04
N ASN A 53 5.24 -5.75 2.22
CA ASN A 53 5.10 -4.39 2.74
C ASN A 53 6.47 -3.74 2.89
N LEU A 54 6.68 -2.59 2.25
CA LEU A 54 7.92 -1.84 2.26
C LEU A 54 7.74 -0.44 2.85
N GLN A 55 8.49 -0.16 3.92
CA GLN A 55 8.55 1.14 4.57
C GLN A 55 9.86 1.85 4.19
N CYS A 56 9.87 2.55 3.07
CA CYS A 56 11.08 3.15 2.48
C CYS A 56 11.86 4.02 3.48
N PHE A 57 11.14 4.80 4.29
CA PHE A 57 11.75 5.65 5.31
C PHE A 57 12.43 4.87 6.45
N GLU A 58 11.93 3.68 6.79
CA GLU A 58 12.59 2.83 7.81
C GLU A 58 13.88 2.20 7.30
N HIS A 59 13.92 1.92 6.01
CA HIS A 59 15.12 1.42 5.34
C HIS A 59 16.08 2.53 4.93
N CYS A 60 15.72 3.81 5.10
CA CYS A 60 16.51 4.99 4.74
C CYS A 60 16.92 5.03 3.25
N ILE A 61 16.09 4.54 2.36
CA ILE A 61 16.28 4.54 0.90
C ILE A 61 14.97 4.89 0.18
N PRO A 62 15.03 5.60 -0.97
CA PRO A 62 13.84 5.97 -1.73
C PRO A 62 13.19 4.78 -2.42
N ILE A 63 11.93 4.95 -2.85
CA ILE A 63 11.12 3.91 -3.50
C ILE A 63 11.85 3.26 -4.69
N ASN A 64 12.60 4.04 -5.47
CA ASN A 64 13.35 3.61 -6.66
C ASN A 64 14.80 3.19 -6.37
N ASP A 65 15.19 2.97 -5.11
CA ASP A 65 16.52 2.46 -4.82
C ASP A 65 16.72 1.06 -5.39
N LYS A 66 17.88 0.83 -6.01
CA LYS A 66 18.22 -0.46 -6.67
C LYS A 66 18.21 -1.66 -5.73
N LYS A 67 18.31 -1.44 -4.41
CA LYS A 67 18.17 -2.52 -3.42
C LYS A 67 16.76 -3.11 -3.37
N PHE A 68 15.74 -2.34 -3.76
CA PHE A 68 14.37 -2.85 -3.87
C PHE A 68 14.11 -3.59 -5.19
N TYR A 69 14.86 -3.33 -6.25
CA TYR A 69 14.61 -3.90 -7.59
C TYR A 69 14.52 -5.43 -7.60
N PRO A 70 15.42 -6.18 -6.92
CA PRO A 70 15.31 -7.64 -6.84
C PRO A 70 14.03 -8.10 -6.13
N LEU A 71 13.54 -7.33 -5.15
CA LEU A 71 12.29 -7.62 -4.44
C LEU A 71 11.07 -7.32 -5.34
N TYR A 72 11.10 -6.25 -6.13
CA TYR A 72 10.04 -5.97 -7.11
C TYR A 72 9.94 -7.06 -8.16
N ALA A 73 11.08 -7.47 -8.73
CA ALA A 73 11.12 -8.59 -9.67
C ALA A 73 10.59 -9.89 -9.03
N LYS A 74 10.92 -10.15 -7.75
CA LYS A 74 10.43 -11.33 -7.04
C LYS A 74 8.94 -11.25 -6.73
N CYS A 75 8.38 -10.08 -6.45
CA CYS A 75 6.93 -9.90 -6.29
C CYS A 75 6.18 -10.21 -7.58
N ILE A 76 6.72 -9.83 -8.75
CA ILE A 76 6.16 -10.18 -10.05
C ILE A 76 6.20 -11.71 -10.27
N GLU A 77 7.34 -12.34 -10.04
CA GLU A 77 7.51 -13.80 -10.18
C GLU A 77 6.55 -14.59 -9.28
N LEU A 78 6.31 -14.12 -8.06
CA LEU A 78 5.42 -14.74 -7.09
C LEU A 78 3.94 -14.32 -7.26
N ASP A 79 3.65 -13.44 -8.22
CA ASP A 79 2.33 -12.84 -8.48
C ASP A 79 1.66 -12.19 -7.25
N ILE A 80 2.47 -11.56 -6.38
CA ILE A 80 2.01 -10.90 -5.15
C ILE A 80 2.07 -9.38 -5.26
N PRO A 81 1.15 -8.63 -4.61
CA PRO A 81 1.22 -7.18 -4.53
C PRO A 81 2.31 -6.72 -3.55
N VAL A 82 2.79 -5.50 -3.77
CA VAL A 82 3.67 -4.80 -2.84
C VAL A 82 3.00 -3.51 -2.33
N GLY A 83 2.83 -3.40 -1.01
CA GLY A 83 2.48 -2.15 -0.33
C GLY A 83 3.74 -1.32 -0.13
N ILE A 84 3.75 -0.08 -0.64
CA ILE A 84 4.91 0.80 -0.62
C ILE A 84 4.53 2.09 0.10
N HIS A 85 5.31 2.48 1.11
CA HIS A 85 5.12 3.78 1.75
C HIS A 85 5.38 4.91 0.75
N ALA A 86 4.34 5.69 0.42
CA ALA A 86 4.36 6.72 -0.62
C ALA A 86 3.76 8.04 -0.14
N SER A 87 4.24 8.57 0.97
CA SER A 87 3.74 9.78 1.62
C SER A 87 4.80 10.35 2.58
N ILE A 88 4.44 11.42 3.30
CA ILE A 88 5.21 11.89 4.44
C ILE A 88 5.44 10.78 5.45
N ASN A 89 6.60 10.76 6.07
CA ASN A 89 6.85 10.01 7.30
C ASN A 89 7.08 10.99 8.45
N PHE A 90 6.77 10.56 9.69
CA PHE A 90 6.92 11.39 10.88
C PHE A 90 8.25 11.17 11.60
N SER A 91 9.16 10.39 11.02
CA SER A 91 10.50 10.21 11.58
C SER A 91 11.37 11.43 11.26
N THR A 92 11.90 12.08 12.27
CA THR A 92 12.88 13.17 12.11
C THR A 92 14.30 12.66 11.89
N LYS A 93 14.49 11.32 11.84
CA LYS A 93 15.79 10.67 11.62
C LYS A 93 16.00 10.24 10.17
N THR A 94 14.99 10.38 9.30
CA THR A 94 15.04 9.96 7.91
C THR A 94 14.46 11.03 7.00
N LEU A 95 14.89 11.05 5.74
CA LEU A 95 14.42 12.05 4.79
C LEU A 95 12.95 11.80 4.44
N MET A 96 12.15 12.86 4.41
CA MET A 96 10.77 12.82 3.95
C MET A 96 10.68 12.38 2.48
N GLU A 97 11.65 12.77 1.67
CA GLU A 97 11.79 12.45 0.25
C GLU A 97 11.77 10.94 -0.05
N TYR A 98 12.16 10.07 0.90
CA TYR A 98 12.12 8.62 0.69
C TYR A 98 10.72 8.07 0.42
N GLY A 99 9.68 8.78 0.83
CA GLY A 99 8.29 8.45 0.55
C GLY A 99 7.67 9.26 -0.59
N ARG A 100 8.43 9.99 -1.42
CA ARG A 100 7.87 10.79 -2.49
C ARG A 100 7.30 9.91 -3.61
N PRO A 101 6.00 10.05 -3.94
CA PRO A 101 5.33 9.15 -4.89
C PRO A 101 5.91 9.17 -6.31
N LEU A 102 6.50 10.28 -6.75
CA LEU A 102 7.08 10.39 -8.10
C LEU A 102 8.18 9.35 -8.35
N ALA A 103 8.91 8.92 -7.31
CA ALA A 103 9.89 7.85 -7.42
C ALA A 103 9.29 6.50 -7.84
N LEU A 104 7.98 6.29 -7.60
CA LEU A 104 7.27 5.09 -8.06
C LEU A 104 7.08 5.08 -9.58
N ASP A 105 7.06 6.24 -10.26
CA ASP A 105 6.97 6.30 -11.72
C ASP A 105 8.15 5.56 -12.39
N GLU A 106 9.38 5.80 -11.91
CA GLU A 106 10.57 5.08 -12.39
C GLU A 106 10.47 3.57 -12.17
N VAL A 107 10.02 3.16 -10.97
CA VAL A 107 9.83 1.74 -10.67
C VAL A 107 8.84 1.10 -11.65
N MET A 108 7.71 1.75 -11.92
CA MET A 108 6.69 1.21 -12.80
C MET A 108 7.09 1.22 -14.29
N VAL A 109 8.03 2.07 -14.68
CA VAL A 109 8.65 2.02 -16.03
C VAL A 109 9.51 0.76 -16.17
N HIS A 110 10.28 0.40 -15.13
CA HIS A 110 11.14 -0.78 -15.15
C HIS A 110 10.40 -2.09 -14.84
N PHE A 111 9.31 -2.03 -14.08
CA PHE A 111 8.54 -3.17 -13.59
C PHE A 111 7.03 -2.98 -13.88
N PRO A 112 6.61 -2.92 -15.16
CA PRO A 112 5.22 -2.57 -15.52
C PRO A 112 4.19 -3.61 -15.06
N GLU A 113 4.60 -4.85 -14.77
CA GLU A 113 3.74 -5.92 -14.25
C GLU A 113 3.58 -5.87 -12.73
N LEU A 114 4.38 -5.07 -12.02
CA LEU A 114 4.34 -4.99 -10.57
C LEU A 114 2.97 -4.48 -10.08
N LYS A 115 2.34 -5.23 -9.18
CA LYS A 115 1.11 -4.83 -8.51
C LYS A 115 1.48 -3.94 -7.30
N ALA A 116 1.59 -2.63 -7.49
CA ALA A 116 1.98 -1.69 -6.45
C ALA A 116 0.77 -1.05 -5.76
N VAL A 117 0.81 -0.96 -4.44
CA VAL A 117 -0.15 -0.21 -3.64
C VAL A 117 0.60 0.90 -2.89
N ALA A 118 0.42 2.14 -3.31
CA ALA A 118 1.01 3.31 -2.65
C ALA A 118 0.21 3.64 -1.39
N ILE A 119 0.84 3.59 -0.22
CA ILE A 119 0.22 3.78 1.11
C ILE A 119 1.19 4.57 1.99
N PRO A 120 0.78 5.64 2.68
CA PRO A 120 -0.49 6.42 2.59
C PRO A 120 -0.72 7.10 1.24
N PRO A 121 -1.87 7.82 1.07
CA PRO A 121 -2.27 8.39 -0.22
C PRO A 121 -1.57 9.71 -0.57
N GLY A 122 -0.25 9.72 -0.53
CA GLY A 122 0.62 10.71 -1.17
C GLY A 122 0.83 12.06 -0.47
N TRP A 123 0.21 12.37 0.66
CA TRP A 123 0.37 13.69 1.27
C TRP A 123 1.84 14.00 1.64
N PRO A 124 2.39 15.19 1.33
CA PRO A 124 1.76 16.35 0.70
C PRO A 124 1.72 16.31 -0.85
N TRP A 125 2.25 15.28 -1.49
CA TRP A 125 2.37 15.11 -2.95
C TRP A 125 1.20 14.33 -3.56
N VAL A 126 -0.02 14.60 -3.11
CA VAL A 126 -1.24 13.88 -3.54
C VAL A 126 -1.41 13.88 -5.06
N GLN A 127 -1.16 15.03 -5.71
CA GLN A 127 -1.29 15.16 -7.16
C GLN A 127 -0.23 14.37 -7.94
N GLU A 128 0.99 14.25 -7.42
CA GLU A 128 2.03 13.39 -8.00
C GLU A 128 1.55 11.93 -7.98
N LEU A 129 1.03 11.46 -6.83
CA LEU A 129 0.53 10.10 -6.72
C LEU A 129 -0.64 9.82 -7.66
N ILE A 130 -1.58 10.77 -7.80
CA ILE A 130 -2.67 10.68 -8.76
C ILE A 130 -2.12 10.53 -10.18
N GLY A 131 -1.15 11.36 -10.56
CA GLY A 131 -0.50 11.29 -11.88
C GLY A 131 0.17 9.94 -12.13
N VAL A 132 0.91 9.41 -11.15
CA VAL A 132 1.55 8.10 -11.23
C VAL A 132 0.51 6.98 -11.37
N ALA A 133 -0.54 6.98 -10.54
CA ALA A 133 -1.59 5.98 -10.60
C ALA A 133 -2.42 6.06 -11.90
N TRP A 134 -2.60 7.25 -12.46
CA TRP A 134 -3.27 7.42 -13.75
C TRP A 134 -2.44 6.84 -14.89
N ARG A 135 -1.14 7.14 -14.90
CA ARG A 135 -0.20 6.68 -15.93
C ARG A 135 0.00 5.16 -15.90
N HIS A 136 0.10 4.56 -14.71
CA HIS A 136 0.43 3.14 -14.53
C HIS A 136 -0.77 2.34 -14.01
N LYS A 137 -1.34 1.49 -14.88
CA LYS A 137 -2.55 0.71 -14.59
C LYS A 137 -2.45 -0.23 -13.37
N ASN A 138 -1.25 -0.64 -12.99
CA ASN A 138 -0.99 -1.56 -11.90
C ASN A 138 -0.65 -0.84 -10.57
N VAL A 139 -0.79 0.49 -10.51
CA VAL A 139 -0.67 1.26 -9.27
C VAL A 139 -2.03 1.49 -8.65
N SER A 140 -2.22 1.03 -7.42
CA SER A 140 -3.37 1.31 -6.57
C SER A 140 -2.99 2.29 -5.46
N ILE A 141 -3.97 2.95 -4.86
CA ILE A 141 -3.79 3.92 -3.78
C ILE A 141 -4.52 3.44 -2.53
N GLY A 142 -3.77 3.16 -1.47
CA GLY A 142 -4.32 2.81 -0.16
C GLY A 142 -4.65 4.07 0.65
N LEU A 143 -5.87 4.16 1.15
CA LEU A 143 -6.40 5.36 1.80
C LEU A 143 -6.01 5.51 3.26
N THR A 144 -5.37 4.51 3.83
CA THR A 144 -4.94 4.50 5.23
C THR A 144 -3.58 5.20 5.41
N PRO A 145 -3.28 5.87 6.54
CA PRO A 145 -4.10 6.06 7.74
C PRO A 145 -4.92 7.36 7.75
N VAL A 146 -5.24 7.92 6.61
CA VAL A 146 -6.02 9.16 6.54
C VAL A 146 -7.46 8.88 6.99
N ARG A 147 -7.99 9.71 7.90
CA ARG A 147 -9.42 9.61 8.24
C ARG A 147 -10.25 10.04 7.04
N PRO A 148 -11.24 9.23 6.63
CA PRO A 148 -12.03 9.51 5.42
C PRO A 148 -12.69 10.89 5.41
N LYS A 149 -13.14 11.39 6.57
CA LYS A 149 -13.73 12.73 6.66
C LYS A 149 -12.81 13.86 6.14
N TYR A 150 -11.49 13.68 6.20
CA TYR A 150 -10.55 14.69 5.71
C TYR A 150 -10.35 14.65 4.19
N LEU A 151 -10.81 13.60 3.51
CA LEU A 151 -10.71 13.49 2.06
C LEU A 151 -11.54 14.55 1.33
N GLU A 152 -12.67 14.96 1.93
CA GLU A 152 -13.57 16.01 1.39
C GLU A 152 -13.50 17.31 2.19
N THR A 153 -12.64 17.39 3.22
CA THR A 153 -12.46 18.65 3.95
C THR A 153 -11.79 19.67 3.01
N PRO A 154 -12.38 20.86 2.84
CA PRO A 154 -11.76 21.91 2.03
C PRO A 154 -10.30 22.16 2.46
N GLU A 155 -9.44 22.42 1.48
CA GLU A 155 -8.03 22.77 1.69
C GLU A 155 -7.16 21.70 2.39
N SER A 156 -7.71 20.50 2.63
CA SER A 156 -6.95 19.38 3.20
C SER A 156 -5.82 18.88 2.28
N GLY A 157 -5.91 19.21 0.99
CA GLY A 157 -5.04 18.69 -0.06
C GLY A 157 -5.49 17.33 -0.63
N TYR A 158 -6.52 16.69 -0.06
CA TYR A 158 -7.01 15.38 -0.52
C TYR A 158 -8.19 15.43 -1.50
N GLY A 159 -8.82 16.58 -1.72
CA GLY A 159 -9.97 16.72 -2.63
C GLY A 159 -9.79 16.07 -4.00
N PRO A 160 -8.60 16.21 -4.66
CA PRO A 160 -8.33 15.53 -5.92
C PRO A 160 -8.44 14.00 -5.85
N LEU A 161 -8.14 13.35 -4.71
CA LEU A 161 -8.30 11.90 -4.56
C LEU A 161 -9.75 11.47 -4.69
N VAL A 162 -10.68 12.22 -4.10
CA VAL A 162 -12.11 11.92 -4.20
C VAL A 162 -12.57 12.16 -5.64
N GLN A 163 -12.19 13.27 -6.24
CA GLN A 163 -12.56 13.61 -7.62
C GLN A 163 -12.11 12.51 -8.62
N TYR A 164 -10.82 12.16 -8.60
CA TYR A 164 -10.27 11.16 -9.52
C TYR A 164 -10.65 9.73 -9.12
N GLY A 165 -10.72 9.45 -7.83
CA GLY A 165 -11.12 8.16 -7.30
C GLY A 165 -12.60 7.84 -7.53
N ASN A 166 -13.46 8.86 -7.68
CA ASN A 166 -14.87 8.71 -8.04
C ASN A 166 -15.09 8.63 -9.58
N SER A 167 -14.02 8.63 -10.36
CA SER A 167 -14.04 8.63 -11.83
C SER A 167 -12.92 7.76 -12.42
N LEU A 168 -11.84 8.36 -12.88
CA LEU A 168 -10.77 7.69 -13.63
C LEU A 168 -10.02 6.62 -12.82
N LEU A 169 -9.88 6.82 -11.50
CA LEU A 169 -9.17 5.91 -10.60
C LEU A 169 -10.10 5.07 -9.71
N GLN A 170 -11.40 4.99 -10.04
CA GLN A 170 -12.39 4.28 -9.23
C GLN A 170 -12.01 2.82 -8.95
N ASP A 171 -11.27 2.18 -9.87
CA ASP A 171 -10.83 0.78 -9.78
C ASP A 171 -9.47 0.61 -9.09
N ARG A 172 -8.92 1.69 -8.50
CA ARG A 172 -7.56 1.73 -7.93
C ARG A 172 -7.51 2.14 -6.47
N MET A 173 -8.59 2.66 -5.91
CA MET A 173 -8.64 3.10 -4.51
C MET A 173 -8.92 1.91 -3.61
N ILE A 174 -8.16 1.79 -2.51
CA ILE A 174 -8.27 0.68 -1.56
C ILE A 174 -8.50 1.23 -0.16
N PHE A 175 -9.62 0.81 0.44
CA PHE A 175 -9.97 1.14 1.82
C PHE A 175 -8.97 0.53 2.82
N GLY A 176 -8.75 1.23 3.93
CA GLY A 176 -7.95 0.75 5.03
C GLY A 176 -8.13 1.61 6.28
N THR A 177 -7.85 1.05 7.45
CA THR A 177 -8.04 1.72 8.74
C THR A 177 -6.75 2.00 9.50
N SER A 178 -5.66 1.29 9.20
CA SER A 178 -4.46 1.24 10.07
C SER A 178 -4.81 0.94 11.53
N TYR A 179 -5.74 0.02 11.77
CA TYR A 179 -6.05 -0.42 13.13
C TYR A 179 -4.76 -0.88 13.85
N PRO A 180 -4.54 -0.55 15.13
CA PRO A 180 -5.46 0.14 16.08
C PRO A 180 -5.42 1.67 16.05
N LEU A 181 -4.65 2.30 15.14
CA LEU A 181 -4.53 3.75 15.06
C LEU A 181 -5.90 4.42 14.85
N GLN A 182 -6.74 3.81 14.03
CA GLN A 182 -8.11 4.27 13.81
C GLN A 182 -9.12 3.16 14.11
N PRO A 183 -10.22 3.46 14.83
CA PRO A 183 -11.31 2.52 15.06
C PRO A 183 -11.97 2.11 13.74
N ILE A 184 -12.09 0.81 13.52
CA ILE A 184 -12.59 0.23 12.26
C ILE A 184 -13.99 0.77 11.92
N GLN A 185 -14.94 0.70 12.86
CA GLN A 185 -16.32 1.11 12.61
C GLN A 185 -16.42 2.59 12.21
N ARG A 186 -15.72 3.47 12.93
CA ARG A 186 -15.69 4.90 12.58
C ARG A 186 -15.16 5.13 11.17
N THR A 187 -14.09 4.44 10.78
CA THR A 187 -13.51 4.59 9.44
C THR A 187 -14.47 4.09 8.35
N ILE A 188 -15.20 3.01 8.62
CA ILE A 188 -16.26 2.51 7.73
C ILE A 188 -17.36 3.56 7.57
N ASP A 189 -17.86 4.11 8.68
CA ASP A 189 -18.96 5.07 8.66
C ASP A 189 -18.56 6.37 7.95
N GLU A 190 -17.37 6.88 8.23
CA GLU A 190 -16.82 8.06 7.54
C GLU A 190 -16.61 7.82 6.04
N THR A 191 -16.17 6.60 5.63
CA THR A 191 -16.03 6.26 4.21
C THR A 191 -17.38 6.18 3.50
N ARG A 192 -18.39 5.64 4.18
CA ARG A 192 -19.76 5.59 3.65
C ARG A 192 -20.40 6.96 3.51
N ALA A 193 -19.97 7.93 4.31
CA ALA A 193 -20.45 9.30 4.26
C ALA A 193 -19.82 10.15 3.15
N LEU A 194 -18.76 9.66 2.47
CA LEU A 194 -18.15 10.37 1.34
C LEU A 194 -19.13 10.47 0.15
N SER A 195 -19.02 11.56 -0.60
CA SER A 195 -19.83 11.86 -1.80
C SER A 195 -19.46 10.98 -3.01
N LEU A 196 -19.36 9.67 -2.79
CA LEU A 196 -19.04 8.69 -3.81
C LEU A 196 -20.31 8.12 -4.46
N LYS A 197 -20.21 7.78 -5.74
CA LYS A 197 -21.24 6.97 -6.40
C LYS A 197 -21.34 5.60 -5.69
N PRO A 198 -22.55 5.01 -5.54
CA PRO A 198 -22.72 3.75 -4.82
C PRO A 198 -21.82 2.60 -5.31
N GLU A 199 -21.69 2.46 -6.62
CA GLU A 199 -20.83 1.45 -7.24
C GLU A 199 -19.34 1.71 -6.97
N VAL A 200 -18.92 2.97 -6.89
CA VAL A 200 -17.54 3.37 -6.57
C VAL A 200 -17.24 3.10 -5.09
N GLN A 201 -18.20 3.37 -4.21
CA GLN A 201 -18.05 3.09 -2.79
C GLN A 201 -17.79 1.59 -2.54
N HIS A 202 -18.55 0.69 -3.21
CA HIS A 202 -18.32 -0.74 -3.16
C HIS A 202 -16.91 -1.13 -3.66
N LYS A 203 -16.46 -0.52 -4.76
CA LYS A 203 -15.11 -0.74 -5.31
C LYS A 203 -14.02 -0.37 -4.29
N TRP A 204 -14.12 0.81 -3.67
CA TRP A 204 -13.14 1.27 -2.70
C TRP A 204 -13.09 0.40 -1.46
N MET A 205 -14.26 0.02 -0.93
CA MET A 205 -14.36 -0.71 0.33
C MET A 205 -14.07 -2.21 0.21
N TYR A 206 -14.23 -2.80 -0.99
CA TYR A 206 -14.12 -4.24 -1.16
C TYR A 206 -13.52 -4.67 -2.51
N ALA A 207 -14.17 -4.37 -3.64
CA ALA A 207 -13.89 -5.04 -4.91
C ALA A 207 -12.45 -4.83 -5.42
N ASN A 208 -11.88 -3.65 -5.20
CA ASN A 208 -10.50 -3.36 -5.64
C ASN A 208 -9.45 -4.18 -4.89
N ALA A 209 -9.62 -4.31 -3.56
CA ALA A 209 -8.72 -5.13 -2.75
C ALA A 209 -8.90 -6.62 -3.06
N ALA A 210 -10.14 -7.08 -3.25
CA ALA A 210 -10.44 -8.46 -3.63
C ALA A 210 -9.77 -8.83 -4.95
N ARG A 211 -9.94 -7.98 -5.99
CA ARG A 211 -9.27 -8.18 -7.29
C ARG A 211 -7.75 -8.20 -7.18
N LEU A 212 -7.16 -7.24 -6.42
CA LEU A 212 -5.72 -7.16 -6.23
C LEU A 212 -5.15 -8.43 -5.60
N LEU A 213 -5.87 -9.01 -4.65
CA LEU A 213 -5.47 -10.19 -3.90
C LEU A 213 -5.93 -11.51 -4.55
N GLY A 214 -6.62 -11.47 -5.69
CA GLY A 214 -7.16 -12.67 -6.35
C GLY A 214 -8.14 -13.43 -5.44
N LEU A 215 -8.99 -12.70 -4.72
CA LEU A 215 -10.08 -13.28 -3.94
C LEU A 215 -11.30 -13.41 -4.85
N GLU A 216 -12.02 -14.53 -4.71
CA GLU A 216 -13.31 -14.69 -5.37
C GLU A 216 -14.29 -13.63 -4.82
N ALA A 217 -15.04 -13.01 -5.75
CA ALA A 217 -16.03 -11.98 -5.43
C ALA A 217 -17.33 -12.64 -4.91
#